data_022424b2754a9eacf896ab247cf91bb7
#
_entry.id   022424b2754a9eacf896ab247cf91bb7
#
_cell.length_a   1.000
_cell.length_b   1.000
_cell.length_c   1.000
_cell.angle_alpha   90.00
_cell.angle_beta   90.00
_cell.angle_gamma   90.00
#
_symmetry.space_group_name_H-M   'P 1'
#
loop_
_entity.id
_entity.type
_entity.pdbx_description
1 polymer ?
#
loop_
_entity_poly.entity_id
_entity_poly.type
_entity_poly.pdbx_seq_one_letter_code
_entity_poly.pdbx_strand_id
1 'polypeptide(L)'
;MKKKFVFIGDTDSINLEIVQKSHKLLKNKVKYILIGNIKDIYKYLKKIKSNLNINEIINPLDFENYNHNCLNLFNIENISKKKYLNLINQIQISNYLSNISKIDLVTLPINKALFKKEIKFIGMTEYLAKINNKNTFMLMYGEKFSVIPATTHINLSDVKKFLNKKNLDRFLNEIIIQISKKIYNLNFKSIKFLCYNPHCGESNTIGLEDKIIAKSISKFKKITGPYSADSAFKNINLKNLLFISMYHDQALIPFKILNQKGINITIGLNYRRLSPAHGTANDIKFKNIADITSYLACMEL
;
A
#
# COMPACT_ATOMS: atom_id res chain seq x y z
N MET A 1 16.01 -13.45 -10.09
CA MET A 1 15.59 -12.79 -8.85
C MET A 1 14.64 -11.65 -9.17
N LYS A 2 13.63 -11.40 -8.31
CA LYS A 2 12.74 -10.22 -8.44
C LYS A 2 13.57 -8.94 -8.24
N LYS A 3 13.22 -7.89 -8.98
CA LYS A 3 13.84 -6.56 -8.85
C LYS A 3 12.84 -5.59 -8.21
N LYS A 4 13.29 -4.74 -7.30
CA LYS A 4 12.42 -3.74 -6.65
C LYS A 4 13.16 -2.43 -6.40
N PHE A 5 12.43 -1.33 -6.49
CA PHE A 5 12.85 -0.06 -5.90
C PHE A 5 12.21 0.10 -4.53
N VAL A 6 12.96 0.66 -3.59
CA VAL A 6 12.49 0.92 -2.23
C VAL A 6 12.67 2.39 -1.92
N PHE A 7 11.58 3.16 -1.95
CA PHE A 7 11.58 4.51 -1.41
C PHE A 7 11.65 4.44 0.12
N ILE A 8 12.72 4.96 0.70
CA ILE A 8 13.03 4.82 2.13
C ILE A 8 12.02 5.55 3.02
N GLY A 9 11.36 6.60 2.49
CA GLY A 9 10.42 7.40 3.26
C GLY A 9 11.09 8.26 4.33
N ASP A 10 10.40 8.41 5.47
CA ASP A 10 10.92 9.23 6.56
C ASP A 10 12.03 8.50 7.32
N THR A 11 13.25 9.04 7.27
CA THR A 11 14.39 8.50 8.04
C THR A 11 14.27 8.73 9.56
N ASP A 12 13.36 9.59 10.02
CA ASP A 12 13.04 9.73 11.44
C ASP A 12 11.89 8.80 11.85
N SER A 13 12.06 7.50 11.61
CA SER A 13 11.06 6.44 11.80
C SER A 13 11.76 5.08 11.97
N ILE A 14 10.99 3.97 11.96
CA ILE A 14 11.52 2.61 11.97
C ILE A 14 11.96 2.10 10.59
N ASN A 15 11.81 2.88 9.52
CA ASN A 15 11.97 2.40 8.15
C ASN A 15 13.34 1.76 7.87
N LEU A 16 14.43 2.44 8.23
CA LEU A 16 15.78 1.91 8.01
C LEU A 16 16.14 0.75 8.94
N GLU A 17 15.55 0.69 10.15
CA GLU A 17 15.66 -0.47 11.03
C GLU A 17 15.05 -1.71 10.38
N ILE A 18 13.86 -1.57 9.81
CA ILE A 18 13.18 -2.65 9.10
C ILE A 18 14.00 -3.13 7.90
N VAL A 19 14.55 -2.20 7.08
CA VAL A 19 15.40 -2.52 5.94
C VAL A 19 16.64 -3.28 6.40
N GLN A 20 17.35 -2.76 7.41
CA GLN A 20 18.56 -3.36 7.94
C GLN A 20 18.34 -4.77 8.48
N LYS A 21 17.30 -4.97 9.32
CA LYS A 21 16.94 -6.29 9.86
C LYS A 21 16.58 -7.31 8.79
N SER A 22 15.91 -6.84 7.72
CA SER A 22 15.44 -7.71 6.63
C SER A 22 16.55 -8.04 5.63
N HIS A 23 17.63 -7.28 5.57
CA HIS A 23 18.64 -7.41 4.52
C HIS A 23 19.21 -8.83 4.39
N LYS A 24 19.61 -9.46 5.51
CA LYS A 24 20.15 -10.84 5.51
C LYS A 24 19.14 -11.88 4.96
N LEU A 25 17.85 -11.67 5.20
CA LEU A 25 16.79 -12.58 4.75
C LEU A 25 16.46 -12.41 3.27
N LEU A 26 16.71 -11.23 2.72
CA LEU A 26 16.33 -10.83 1.36
C LEU A 26 17.49 -10.92 0.35
N LYS A 27 18.74 -10.82 0.78
CA LYS A 27 19.91 -10.64 -0.10
C LYS A 27 20.04 -11.67 -1.25
N ASN A 28 19.58 -12.90 -1.03
CA ASN A 28 19.62 -13.97 -2.03
C ASN A 28 18.27 -14.25 -2.69
N LYS A 29 17.20 -13.49 -2.34
CA LYS A 29 15.85 -13.69 -2.87
C LYS A 29 15.41 -12.56 -3.79
N VAL A 30 15.78 -11.33 -3.46
CA VAL A 30 15.32 -10.10 -4.14
C VAL A 30 16.49 -9.16 -4.34
N LYS A 31 16.68 -8.66 -5.56
CA LYS A 31 17.53 -7.50 -5.80
C LYS A 31 16.73 -6.23 -5.56
N TYR A 32 17.20 -5.35 -4.67
CA TYR A 32 16.50 -4.10 -4.41
C TYR A 32 17.45 -2.93 -4.28
N ILE A 33 17.03 -1.79 -4.82
CA ILE A 33 17.78 -0.53 -4.72
C ILE A 33 16.97 0.42 -3.87
N LEU A 34 17.60 0.89 -2.79
CA LEU A 34 17.05 1.95 -1.95
C LEU A 34 17.12 3.28 -2.69
N ILE A 35 16.10 4.13 -2.53
CA ILE A 35 16.05 5.47 -3.09
C ILE A 35 15.92 6.46 -1.92
N GLY A 36 16.94 7.30 -1.73
CA GLY A 36 16.98 8.24 -0.61
C GLY A 36 18.30 9.00 -0.55
N ASN A 37 18.53 9.76 0.53
CA ASN A 37 19.74 10.51 0.71
C ASN A 37 20.78 9.73 1.54
N ILE A 38 22.00 9.62 1.03
CA ILE A 38 23.07 8.83 1.63
C ILE A 38 23.47 9.34 3.02
N LYS A 39 23.52 10.67 3.22
CA LYS A 39 23.91 11.29 4.51
C LYS A 39 22.88 10.99 5.59
N ASP A 40 21.60 11.01 5.24
CA ASP A 40 20.50 10.69 6.16
C ASP A 40 20.54 9.22 6.57
N ILE A 41 20.85 8.33 5.62
CA ILE A 41 20.99 6.89 5.88
C ILE A 41 22.19 6.60 6.79
N TYR A 42 23.37 7.14 6.49
CA TYR A 42 24.55 6.97 7.36
C TYR A 42 24.29 7.47 8.78
N LYS A 43 23.64 8.63 8.92
CA LYS A 43 23.25 9.18 10.24
C LYS A 43 22.36 8.21 11.01
N TYR A 44 21.42 7.55 10.32
CA TYR A 44 20.54 6.56 10.93
C TYR A 44 21.28 5.28 11.31
N LEU A 45 22.05 4.69 10.38
CA LEU A 45 22.79 3.45 10.59
C LEU A 45 23.78 3.58 11.77
N LYS A 46 24.41 4.76 11.92
CA LYS A 46 25.27 5.06 13.07
C LYS A 46 24.50 5.02 14.39
N LYS A 47 23.26 5.57 14.42
CA LYS A 47 22.42 5.58 15.63
C LYS A 47 22.01 4.16 16.08
N ILE A 48 21.71 3.27 15.13
CA ILE A 48 21.36 1.87 15.45
C ILE A 48 22.57 0.95 15.49
N LYS A 49 23.78 1.47 15.45
CA LYS A 49 25.06 0.73 15.49
C LYS A 49 25.10 -0.39 14.42
N SER A 50 24.62 -0.10 13.22
CA SER A 50 24.64 -1.05 12.10
C SER A 50 26.00 -1.12 11.44
N ASN A 51 26.47 -2.34 11.12
CA ASN A 51 27.71 -2.60 10.38
C ASN A 51 27.49 -2.80 8.88
N LEU A 52 26.30 -2.49 8.35
CA LEU A 52 26.02 -2.62 6.93
C LEU A 52 26.66 -1.48 6.14
N ASN A 53 27.44 -1.85 5.13
CA ASN A 53 27.99 -0.91 4.17
C ASN A 53 26.93 -0.49 3.13
N ILE A 54 27.11 0.69 2.56
CA ILE A 54 26.33 1.20 1.45
C ILE A 54 27.13 1.04 0.17
N ASN A 55 26.50 0.47 -0.86
CA ASN A 55 26.97 0.44 -2.24
C ASN A 55 26.16 1.46 -3.03
N GLU A 56 26.80 2.54 -3.48
CA GLU A 56 26.12 3.58 -4.26
C GLU A 56 25.95 3.13 -5.70
N ILE A 57 24.70 3.14 -6.18
CA ILE A 57 24.33 2.76 -7.54
C ILE A 57 24.19 4.02 -8.39
N ILE A 58 24.95 4.12 -9.47
CA ILE A 58 24.93 5.27 -10.39
C ILE A 58 23.72 5.16 -11.34
N ASN A 59 23.54 3.99 -11.99
CA ASN A 59 22.38 3.73 -12.83
C ASN A 59 21.43 2.72 -12.16
N PRO A 60 20.28 3.15 -11.62
CA PRO A 60 19.38 2.24 -10.90
C PRO A 60 18.59 1.30 -11.81
N LEU A 61 18.66 1.45 -13.15
CA LEU A 61 17.86 0.64 -14.08
C LEU A 61 18.52 -0.70 -14.42
N ASP A 62 19.85 -0.78 -14.43
CA ASP A 62 20.57 -1.98 -14.87
C ASP A 62 20.73 -3.05 -13.78
N PHE A 63 20.89 -2.69 -12.52
CA PHE A 63 21.24 -3.58 -11.40
C PHE A 63 22.58 -4.32 -11.58
N GLU A 64 23.46 -3.89 -12.49
CA GLU A 64 24.73 -4.59 -12.77
C GLU A 64 25.70 -4.49 -11.59
N ASN A 65 25.83 -3.32 -11.01
CA ASN A 65 26.71 -3.07 -9.86
C ASN A 65 26.08 -3.42 -8.51
N TYR A 66 25.06 -4.29 -8.51
CA TYR A 66 24.38 -4.72 -7.31
C TYR A 66 25.26 -5.60 -6.43
N ASN A 67 25.48 -5.19 -5.17
CA ASN A 67 26.24 -5.95 -4.18
C ASN A 67 25.30 -6.57 -3.13
N HIS A 68 25.27 -7.91 -3.06
CA HIS A 68 24.42 -8.64 -2.12
C HIS A 68 24.77 -8.46 -0.63
N ASN A 69 25.99 -8.00 -0.33
CA ASN A 69 26.47 -7.81 1.04
C ASN A 69 26.33 -6.36 1.55
N CYS A 70 25.85 -5.45 0.70
CA CYS A 70 25.67 -4.04 1.00
C CYS A 70 24.22 -3.59 0.83
N LEU A 71 23.85 -2.48 1.46
CA LEU A 71 22.64 -1.75 1.10
C LEU A 71 22.89 -1.00 -0.22
N ASN A 72 22.26 -1.43 -1.29
CA ASN A 72 22.40 -0.78 -2.59
C ASN A 72 21.53 0.47 -2.62
N LEU A 73 22.11 1.62 -2.86
CA LEU A 73 21.45 2.93 -2.77
C LEU A 73 21.61 3.74 -4.05
N PHE A 74 20.53 4.19 -4.62
CA PHE A 74 20.51 5.29 -5.55
C PHE A 74 20.37 6.59 -4.76
N ASN A 75 21.47 7.34 -4.69
CA ASN A 75 21.55 8.55 -3.87
C ASN A 75 20.81 9.72 -4.52
N ILE A 76 19.93 10.34 -3.76
CA ILE A 76 19.21 11.56 -4.14
C ILE A 76 19.64 12.67 -3.18
N GLU A 77 20.37 13.65 -3.70
CA GLU A 77 20.80 14.79 -2.89
C GLU A 77 19.60 15.61 -2.40
N ASN A 78 19.74 16.13 -1.19
CA ASN A 78 18.73 17.01 -0.61
C ASN A 78 18.74 18.37 -1.32
N ILE A 79 17.61 18.73 -1.92
CA ILE A 79 17.43 19.99 -2.67
C ILE A 79 17.02 21.17 -1.78
N SER A 80 16.66 20.92 -0.52
CA SER A 80 16.13 21.92 0.39
C SER A 80 16.43 21.60 1.86
N LYS A 81 16.48 22.65 2.70
CA LYS A 81 16.45 22.49 4.17
C LYS A 81 15.08 21.99 4.67
N LYS A 82 14.02 22.15 3.89
CA LYS A 82 12.66 21.67 4.21
C LYS A 82 12.55 20.19 3.87
N LYS A 83 12.49 19.33 4.87
CA LYS A 83 12.49 17.85 4.74
C LYS A 83 11.40 17.33 3.80
N TYR A 84 10.20 17.92 3.82
CA TYR A 84 9.10 17.47 2.96
C TYR A 84 9.39 17.65 1.47
N LEU A 85 10.14 18.69 1.06
CA LEU A 85 10.51 18.89 -0.35
C LEU A 85 11.48 17.79 -0.83
N ASN A 86 12.41 17.38 0.02
CA ASN A 86 13.32 16.28 -0.28
C ASN A 86 12.56 14.95 -0.43
N LEU A 87 11.58 14.69 0.46
CA LEU A 87 10.72 13.50 0.37
C LEU A 87 9.87 13.51 -0.93
N ILE A 88 9.34 14.68 -1.33
CA ILE A 88 8.62 14.82 -2.59
C ILE A 88 9.53 14.52 -3.79
N ASN A 89 10.73 15.09 -3.81
CA ASN A 89 11.69 14.84 -4.88
C ASN A 89 12.04 13.35 -4.98
N GLN A 90 12.35 12.70 -3.86
CA GLN A 90 12.67 11.28 -3.81
C GLN A 90 11.51 10.40 -4.27
N ILE A 91 10.25 10.69 -3.89
CA ILE A 91 9.11 9.91 -4.35
C ILE A 91 8.79 10.13 -5.83
N GLN A 92 8.98 11.35 -6.35
CA GLN A 92 8.80 11.63 -7.78
C GLN A 92 9.82 10.86 -8.63
N ILE A 93 11.09 10.84 -8.22
CA ILE A 93 12.14 10.05 -8.87
C ILE A 93 11.83 8.55 -8.78
N SER A 94 11.42 8.05 -7.60
CA SER A 94 11.03 6.65 -7.43
C SER A 94 9.86 6.26 -8.33
N ASN A 95 8.85 7.13 -8.44
CA ASN A 95 7.71 6.95 -9.34
C ASN A 95 8.15 6.93 -10.80
N TYR A 96 9.00 7.87 -11.21
CA TYR A 96 9.52 7.93 -12.58
C TYR A 96 10.26 6.66 -12.96
N LEU A 97 11.21 6.21 -12.13
CA LEU A 97 11.97 4.97 -12.35
C LEU A 97 11.06 3.75 -12.49
N SER A 98 10.07 3.61 -11.61
CA SER A 98 9.12 2.49 -11.69
C SER A 98 8.19 2.57 -12.91
N ASN A 99 7.81 3.77 -13.33
CA ASN A 99 6.99 3.95 -14.53
C ASN A 99 7.71 3.50 -15.81
N ILE A 100 8.97 3.88 -15.97
CA ILE A 100 9.74 3.55 -17.20
C ILE A 100 10.18 2.08 -17.23
N SER A 101 10.61 1.53 -16.09
CA SER A 101 11.16 0.17 -16.01
C SER A 101 10.13 -0.92 -15.73
N LYS A 102 8.92 -0.57 -15.26
CA LYS A 102 7.89 -1.49 -14.76
C LYS A 102 8.33 -2.32 -13.56
N ILE A 103 9.42 -1.90 -12.90
CA ILE A 103 9.88 -2.52 -11.66
C ILE A 103 8.98 -2.08 -10.51
N ASP A 104 8.67 -3.01 -9.60
CA ASP A 104 7.86 -2.75 -8.42
C ASP A 104 8.47 -1.66 -7.54
N LEU A 105 7.63 -0.78 -7.03
CA LEU A 105 7.99 0.25 -6.05
C LEU A 105 7.46 -0.13 -4.66
N VAL A 106 8.35 -0.38 -3.73
CA VAL A 106 8.01 -0.47 -2.31
C VAL A 106 8.18 0.90 -1.68
N THR A 107 7.13 1.44 -1.07
CA THR A 107 7.21 2.73 -0.37
C THR A 107 7.09 2.54 1.13
N LEU A 108 8.10 2.99 1.87
CA LEU A 108 8.04 2.99 3.32
C LEU A 108 7.31 4.23 3.85
N PRO A 109 6.80 4.18 5.08
CA PRO A 109 6.00 5.25 5.67
C PRO A 109 6.68 6.62 5.71
N ILE A 110 5.88 7.66 5.61
CA ILE A 110 6.27 9.05 5.82
C ILE A 110 5.42 9.71 6.90
N ASN A 111 6.01 10.64 7.63
CA ASN A 111 5.27 11.42 8.60
C ASN A 111 4.45 12.51 7.87
N LYS A 112 3.14 12.32 7.79
CA LYS A 112 2.22 13.26 7.13
C LYS A 112 2.23 14.66 7.75
N ALA A 113 2.58 14.79 9.02
CA ALA A 113 2.65 16.08 9.70
C ALA A 113 3.68 17.04 9.08
N LEU A 114 4.70 16.51 8.41
CA LEU A 114 5.70 17.31 7.71
C LEU A 114 5.10 18.15 6.56
N PHE A 115 3.96 17.76 6.02
CA PHE A 115 3.31 18.38 4.84
C PHE A 115 2.18 19.35 5.20
N LYS A 116 1.64 19.31 6.45
CA LYS A 116 0.37 19.95 6.85
C LYS A 116 0.25 21.43 6.53
N LYS A 117 1.35 22.19 6.55
CA LYS A 117 1.34 23.65 6.35
C LYS A 117 1.47 24.07 4.89
N GLU A 118 2.01 23.23 4.03
CA GLU A 118 2.51 23.63 2.72
C GLU A 118 1.79 22.90 1.58
N ILE A 119 1.45 21.62 1.79
CA ILE A 119 0.83 20.78 0.76
C ILE A 119 -0.24 19.89 1.39
N LYS A 120 -1.42 19.84 0.77
CA LYS A 120 -2.47 18.88 1.15
C LYS A 120 -2.05 17.46 0.76
N PHE A 121 -1.26 16.82 1.63
CA PHE A 121 -0.84 15.44 1.46
C PHE A 121 -1.78 14.51 2.23
N ILE A 122 -2.75 13.91 1.54
CA ILE A 122 -3.73 12.99 2.13
C ILE A 122 -3.07 11.64 2.43
N GLY A 123 -2.38 11.09 1.42
CA GLY A 123 -1.66 9.83 1.51
C GLY A 123 -0.84 9.55 0.25
N MET A 124 0.01 8.51 0.33
CA MET A 124 0.89 8.13 -0.78
C MET A 124 0.09 7.65 -2.00
N THR A 125 -0.99 6.92 -1.79
CA THR A 125 -1.87 6.42 -2.87
C THR A 125 -2.47 7.58 -3.66
N GLU A 126 -3.02 8.57 -2.97
CA GLU A 126 -3.64 9.74 -3.58
C GLU A 126 -2.60 10.65 -4.26
N TYR A 127 -1.41 10.77 -3.64
CA TYR A 127 -0.32 11.54 -4.24
C TYR A 127 0.16 10.90 -5.55
N LEU A 128 0.41 9.59 -5.56
CA LEU A 128 0.81 8.86 -6.77
C LEU A 128 -0.28 8.87 -7.84
N ALA A 129 -1.56 8.79 -7.46
CA ALA A 129 -2.70 8.96 -8.36
C ALA A 129 -2.62 10.30 -9.09
N LYS A 130 -2.42 11.39 -8.32
CA LYS A 130 -2.35 12.76 -8.86
C LYS A 130 -1.20 12.94 -9.85
N ILE A 131 0.03 12.58 -9.48
CA ILE A 131 1.20 12.80 -10.35
C ILE A 131 1.22 11.90 -11.60
N ASN A 132 0.50 10.77 -11.58
CA ASN A 132 0.36 9.89 -12.73
C ASN A 132 -0.92 10.15 -13.55
N ASN A 133 -1.78 11.07 -13.12
CA ASN A 133 -3.11 11.31 -13.70
C ASN A 133 -3.91 10.00 -13.86
N LYS A 134 -4.02 9.22 -12.78
CA LYS A 134 -4.67 7.91 -12.76
C LYS A 134 -5.67 7.80 -11.61
N ASN A 135 -6.76 7.07 -11.83
CA ASN A 135 -7.58 6.56 -10.75
C ASN A 135 -6.87 5.39 -10.09
N THR A 136 -6.69 5.48 -8.78
CA THR A 136 -6.04 4.42 -8.00
C THR A 136 -6.92 3.95 -6.87
N PHE A 137 -6.76 2.70 -6.48
CA PHE A 137 -7.51 2.10 -5.39
C PHE A 137 -6.56 1.42 -4.41
N MET A 138 -6.92 1.45 -3.14
CA MET A 138 -6.22 0.77 -2.07
C MET A 138 -6.68 -0.67 -2.01
N LEU A 139 -5.79 -1.62 -2.29
CA LEU A 139 -6.01 -3.03 -2.07
C LEU A 139 -5.18 -3.47 -0.87
N MET A 140 -5.82 -3.83 0.21
CA MET A 140 -5.18 -4.55 1.30
C MET A 140 -5.12 -6.03 0.94
N TYR A 141 -3.92 -6.52 0.66
CA TYR A 141 -3.68 -7.89 0.22
C TYR A 141 -3.17 -8.74 1.38
N GLY A 142 -3.87 -9.80 1.71
CA GLY A 142 -3.58 -10.64 2.85
C GLY A 142 -3.52 -12.13 2.52
N GLU A 143 -3.01 -12.90 3.46
CA GLU A 143 -2.87 -14.35 3.33
C GLU A 143 -4.20 -15.10 3.46
N LYS A 144 -5.16 -14.57 4.24
CA LYS A 144 -6.47 -15.19 4.44
C LYS A 144 -7.52 -14.63 3.49
N PHE A 145 -7.54 -13.32 3.29
CA PHE A 145 -8.41 -12.62 2.36
C PHE A 145 -7.85 -11.24 2.03
N SER A 146 -8.38 -10.60 1.02
CA SER A 146 -8.03 -9.25 0.62
C SER A 146 -9.22 -8.31 0.70
N VAL A 147 -8.97 -6.99 0.75
CA VAL A 147 -10.03 -5.98 0.89
C VAL A 147 -9.76 -4.77 0.00
N ILE A 148 -10.80 -4.29 -0.67
CA ILE A 148 -10.82 -2.97 -1.32
C ILE A 148 -11.97 -2.15 -0.71
N PRO A 149 -11.71 -1.10 0.06
CA PRO A 149 -12.75 -0.17 0.48
C PRO A 149 -13.17 0.73 -0.69
N ALA A 150 -14.48 0.88 -0.90
CA ALA A 150 -15.04 1.75 -1.93
C ALA A 150 -14.77 3.23 -1.63
N THR A 151 -14.72 3.58 -0.34
CA THR A 151 -14.28 4.89 0.14
C THR A 151 -13.16 4.72 1.16
N THR A 152 -12.14 5.60 1.10
CA THR A 152 -10.96 5.51 1.96
C THR A 152 -10.91 6.68 2.97
N HIS A 153 -10.15 7.70 2.70
CA HIS A 153 -9.83 8.79 3.63
C HIS A 153 -10.86 9.94 3.54
N ILE A 154 -12.15 9.62 3.74
CA ILE A 154 -13.25 10.59 3.80
C ILE A 154 -13.97 10.48 5.14
N ASN A 155 -14.74 11.51 5.51
CA ASN A 155 -15.61 11.47 6.67
C ASN A 155 -16.64 10.34 6.53
N LEU A 156 -16.97 9.66 7.64
CA LEU A 156 -17.96 8.60 7.64
C LEU A 156 -19.34 9.11 7.16
N SER A 157 -19.72 10.34 7.51
CA SER A 157 -20.93 11.02 7.02
C SER A 157 -20.99 11.18 5.49
N ASP A 158 -19.81 11.24 4.83
CA ASP A 158 -19.75 11.40 3.37
C ASP A 158 -19.81 10.08 2.60
N VAL A 159 -19.70 8.94 3.29
CA VAL A 159 -19.81 7.61 2.67
C VAL A 159 -21.16 7.45 1.98
N LYS A 160 -22.25 7.92 2.62
CA LYS A 160 -23.60 7.88 2.05
C LYS A 160 -23.70 8.66 0.72
N LYS A 161 -22.96 9.78 0.58
CA LYS A 161 -22.94 10.57 -0.67
C LYS A 161 -22.32 9.80 -1.85
N PHE A 162 -21.37 8.92 -1.56
CA PHE A 162 -20.78 8.02 -2.57
C PHE A 162 -21.77 6.93 -3.00
N LEU A 163 -22.71 6.52 -2.13
CA LEU A 163 -23.62 5.41 -2.32
C LEU A 163 -24.77 5.77 -3.27
N ASN A 164 -24.46 5.87 -4.54
CA ASN A 164 -25.43 5.97 -5.61
C ASN A 164 -25.03 5.07 -6.78
N LYS A 165 -26.00 4.72 -7.62
CA LYS A 165 -25.82 3.77 -8.73
C LYS A 165 -24.67 4.17 -9.66
N LYS A 166 -24.57 5.45 -10.04
CA LYS A 166 -23.54 5.95 -10.98
C LYS A 166 -22.13 5.75 -10.43
N ASN A 167 -21.91 6.11 -9.17
CA ASN A 167 -20.61 5.98 -8.52
C ASN A 167 -20.23 4.52 -8.31
N LEU A 168 -21.17 3.68 -7.84
CA LEU A 168 -20.92 2.26 -7.64
C LEU A 168 -20.64 1.53 -8.95
N ASP A 169 -21.45 1.74 -9.98
CA ASP A 169 -21.25 1.12 -11.30
C ASP A 169 -19.87 1.49 -11.87
N ARG A 170 -19.48 2.78 -11.80
CA ARG A 170 -18.15 3.22 -12.23
C ARG A 170 -17.04 2.57 -11.41
N PHE A 171 -17.15 2.60 -10.10
CA PHE A 171 -16.16 1.99 -9.19
C PHE A 171 -15.98 0.50 -9.47
N LEU A 172 -17.08 -0.27 -9.58
CA LEU A 172 -17.03 -1.71 -9.83
C LEU A 172 -16.42 -2.04 -11.19
N ASN A 173 -16.79 -1.32 -12.24
CA ASN A 173 -16.18 -1.49 -13.56
C ASN A 173 -14.68 -1.25 -13.53
N GLU A 174 -14.25 -0.14 -12.92
CA GLU A 174 -12.82 0.18 -12.81
C GLU A 174 -12.06 -0.87 -11.98
N ILE A 175 -12.60 -1.31 -10.83
CA ILE A 175 -11.96 -2.34 -9.99
C ILE A 175 -11.79 -3.65 -10.74
N ILE A 176 -12.82 -4.15 -11.43
CA ILE A 176 -12.75 -5.42 -12.18
C ILE A 176 -11.68 -5.33 -13.27
N ILE A 177 -11.62 -4.21 -13.99
CA ILE A 177 -10.58 -3.98 -15.01
C ILE A 177 -9.18 -3.98 -14.36
N GLN A 178 -9.01 -3.27 -13.25
CA GLN A 178 -7.69 -3.12 -12.64
C GLN A 178 -7.18 -4.42 -12.03
N ILE A 179 -8.01 -5.16 -11.28
CA ILE A 179 -7.59 -6.43 -10.64
C ILE A 179 -7.30 -7.53 -11.66
N SER A 180 -7.82 -7.44 -12.89
CA SER A 180 -7.55 -8.40 -13.97
C SER A 180 -6.24 -8.14 -14.71
N LYS A 181 -5.57 -7.01 -14.49
CA LYS A 181 -4.31 -6.70 -15.17
C LYS A 181 -3.18 -7.62 -14.72
N LYS A 182 -2.46 -8.19 -15.67
CA LYS A 182 -1.32 -9.11 -15.44
C LYS A 182 -0.24 -8.52 -14.53
N ILE A 183 -0.04 -7.20 -14.58
CA ILE A 183 0.98 -6.50 -13.78
C ILE A 183 0.80 -6.72 -12.27
N TYR A 184 -0.44 -6.88 -11.78
CA TYR A 184 -0.69 -7.10 -10.35
C TYR A 184 -0.57 -8.56 -9.94
N ASN A 185 -0.66 -9.49 -10.90
CA ASN A 185 -0.64 -10.94 -10.64
C ASN A 185 -1.64 -11.37 -9.55
N LEU A 186 -2.85 -10.81 -9.61
CA LEU A 186 -3.92 -11.08 -8.66
C LEU A 186 -4.86 -12.14 -9.23
N ASN A 187 -5.26 -13.10 -8.42
CA ASN A 187 -6.21 -14.14 -8.81
C ASN A 187 -7.30 -14.28 -7.72
N PHE A 188 -8.35 -13.47 -7.81
CA PHE A 188 -9.50 -13.57 -6.93
C PHE A 188 -10.55 -14.52 -7.54
N LYS A 189 -10.83 -15.63 -6.85
CA LYS A 189 -11.86 -16.61 -7.24
C LYS A 189 -13.26 -16.13 -6.91
N SER A 190 -13.41 -15.35 -5.84
CA SER A 190 -14.69 -14.81 -5.36
C SER A 190 -14.52 -13.38 -4.87
N ILE A 191 -15.50 -12.54 -5.18
CA ILE A 191 -15.56 -11.15 -4.71
C ILE A 191 -16.88 -11.02 -3.95
N LYS A 192 -16.79 -10.62 -2.68
CA LYS A 192 -17.95 -10.40 -1.80
C LYS A 192 -18.09 -8.93 -1.47
N PHE A 193 -19.22 -8.34 -1.76
CA PHE A 193 -19.52 -6.96 -1.40
C PHE A 193 -20.20 -6.92 -0.03
N LEU A 194 -19.67 -6.08 0.88
CA LEU A 194 -20.25 -5.89 2.21
C LEU A 194 -21.39 -4.85 2.15
N CYS A 195 -22.41 -5.05 2.95
CA CYS A 195 -23.50 -4.09 3.03
C CYS A 195 -23.07 -2.76 3.69
N TYR A 196 -23.87 -1.73 3.48
CA TYR A 196 -23.68 -0.41 4.09
C TYR A 196 -24.30 -0.36 5.50
N ASN A 197 -25.57 -0.83 5.61
CA ASN A 197 -26.30 -0.83 6.87
C ASN A 197 -26.07 -2.14 7.65
N PRO A 198 -26.23 -2.12 8.99
CA PRO A 198 -26.29 -3.36 9.77
C PRO A 198 -27.30 -4.34 9.17
N HIS A 199 -26.94 -5.63 9.17
CA HIS A 199 -27.78 -6.73 8.66
C HIS A 199 -28.38 -6.49 7.26
N CYS A 200 -27.64 -5.74 6.41
CA CYS A 200 -28.07 -5.34 5.05
C CYS A 200 -29.42 -4.60 5.03
N GLY A 201 -29.62 -3.72 6.03
CA GLY A 201 -30.84 -2.92 6.16
C GLY A 201 -32.02 -3.65 6.78
N GLU A 202 -31.82 -4.88 7.30
CA GLU A 202 -32.82 -5.70 8.03
C GLU A 202 -34.21 -5.66 7.40
N SER A 203 -34.32 -6.20 6.20
CA SER A 203 -35.55 -6.16 5.37
C SER A 203 -36.10 -4.74 5.10
N ASN A 204 -35.19 -3.75 5.06
CA ASN A 204 -35.42 -2.32 4.83
C ASN A 204 -35.97 -1.53 6.03
N THR A 205 -35.97 -2.09 7.22
CA THR A 205 -36.38 -1.40 8.45
C THR A 205 -35.31 -0.39 8.93
N ILE A 206 -34.01 -0.67 8.67
CA ILE A 206 -32.89 0.20 9.06
C ILE A 206 -32.52 1.17 7.92
N GLY A 207 -32.70 0.77 6.65
CA GLY A 207 -32.39 1.62 5.50
C GLY A 207 -32.57 0.91 4.17
N LEU A 208 -32.58 1.68 3.08
CA LEU A 208 -32.79 1.19 1.72
C LEU A 208 -31.53 1.17 0.87
N GLU A 209 -30.41 1.65 1.41
CA GLU A 209 -29.18 1.88 0.69
C GLU A 209 -28.58 0.61 0.11
N ASP A 210 -28.77 -0.53 0.79
CA ASP A 210 -28.25 -1.82 0.35
C ASP A 210 -28.92 -2.36 -0.92
N LYS A 211 -30.12 -1.88 -1.25
CA LYS A 211 -30.76 -2.15 -2.56
C LYS A 211 -29.96 -1.55 -3.72
N ILE A 212 -29.34 -0.39 -3.51
CA ILE A 212 -28.49 0.24 -4.54
C ILE A 212 -27.27 -0.64 -4.79
N ILE A 213 -26.65 -1.18 -3.71
CA ILE A 213 -25.54 -2.12 -3.81
C ILE A 213 -25.98 -3.36 -4.57
N ALA A 214 -27.06 -4.02 -4.15
CA ALA A 214 -27.60 -5.23 -4.78
C ALA A 214 -27.83 -5.02 -6.29
N LYS A 215 -28.46 -3.90 -6.67
CA LYS A 215 -28.69 -3.55 -8.08
C LYS A 215 -27.42 -3.30 -8.88
N SER A 216 -26.39 -2.71 -8.27
CA SER A 216 -25.12 -2.46 -8.96
C SER A 216 -24.31 -3.74 -9.16
N ILE A 217 -24.22 -4.60 -8.12
CA ILE A 217 -23.44 -5.85 -8.21
C ILE A 217 -24.10 -6.91 -9.10
N SER A 218 -25.43 -6.89 -9.27
CA SER A 218 -26.15 -7.89 -10.11
C SER A 218 -25.64 -7.96 -11.57
N LYS A 219 -24.95 -6.92 -12.05
CA LYS A 219 -24.35 -6.88 -13.38
C LYS A 219 -23.04 -7.68 -13.49
N PHE A 220 -22.45 -8.10 -12.37
CA PHE A 220 -21.13 -8.71 -12.31
C PHE A 220 -21.21 -10.16 -11.81
N LYS A 221 -21.03 -11.14 -12.70
CA LYS A 221 -21.12 -12.58 -12.36
C LYS A 221 -20.18 -13.02 -11.23
N LYS A 222 -19.03 -12.32 -11.03
CA LYS A 222 -18.03 -12.67 -10.02
C LYS A 222 -18.25 -11.99 -8.67
N ILE A 223 -19.19 -11.04 -8.58
CA ILE A 223 -19.46 -10.29 -7.34
C ILE A 223 -20.75 -10.79 -6.74
N THR A 224 -20.69 -11.15 -5.48
CA THR A 224 -21.88 -11.60 -4.70
C THR A 224 -22.09 -10.70 -3.49
N GLY A 225 -23.32 -10.68 -2.97
CA GLY A 225 -23.71 -9.86 -1.83
C GLY A 225 -24.98 -9.03 -2.08
N PRO A 226 -25.26 -7.97 -1.31
CA PRO A 226 -24.46 -7.54 -0.17
C PRO A 226 -24.47 -8.52 1.01
N TYR A 227 -23.35 -8.61 1.75
CA TYR A 227 -23.21 -9.45 2.93
C TYR A 227 -23.07 -8.61 4.19
N SER A 228 -23.69 -9.04 5.28
CA SER A 228 -23.56 -8.40 6.57
C SER A 228 -22.11 -8.47 7.09
N ALA A 229 -21.52 -7.32 7.45
CA ALA A 229 -20.11 -7.22 7.77
C ALA A 229 -19.74 -7.95 9.08
N ASP A 230 -20.65 -8.01 10.06
CA ASP A 230 -20.46 -8.67 11.35
C ASP A 230 -20.30 -10.19 11.21
N SER A 231 -20.89 -10.78 10.19
CA SER A 231 -20.84 -12.23 9.95
C SER A 231 -19.90 -12.63 8.80
N ALA A 232 -19.63 -11.71 7.88
CA ALA A 232 -18.87 -11.99 6.65
C ALA A 232 -17.45 -12.50 6.89
N PHE A 233 -16.85 -12.18 8.03
CA PHE A 233 -15.48 -12.54 8.39
C PHE A 233 -15.36 -13.78 9.28
N LYS A 234 -16.45 -14.48 9.56
CA LYS A 234 -16.43 -15.74 10.33
C LYS A 234 -15.89 -16.89 9.46
N ASN A 235 -15.02 -17.73 10.06
CA ASN A 235 -14.49 -18.95 9.44
C ASN A 235 -13.84 -18.75 8.05
N ILE A 236 -13.16 -17.63 7.87
CA ILE A 236 -12.51 -17.33 6.60
C ILE A 236 -11.16 -18.01 6.51
N ASN A 237 -11.05 -19.01 5.65
CA ASN A 237 -9.78 -19.64 5.26
C ASN A 237 -9.67 -19.74 3.73
N LEU A 238 -10.08 -18.70 3.02
CA LEU A 238 -10.11 -18.68 1.55
C LEU A 238 -9.05 -17.71 1.02
N LYS A 239 -7.86 -18.23 0.75
CA LYS A 239 -6.93 -17.58 -0.17
C LYS A 239 -7.70 -17.20 -1.44
N ASN A 240 -7.48 -16.03 -2.01
CA ASN A 240 -8.14 -15.55 -3.23
C ASN A 240 -9.59 -15.08 -3.05
N LEU A 241 -10.02 -14.76 -1.82
CA LEU A 241 -11.26 -14.03 -1.55
C LEU A 241 -10.97 -12.54 -1.46
N LEU A 242 -11.74 -11.75 -2.20
CA LEU A 242 -11.73 -10.30 -2.13
C LEU A 242 -13.03 -9.80 -1.51
N PHE A 243 -12.93 -9.02 -0.44
CA PHE A 243 -14.06 -8.22 0.04
C PHE A 243 -14.01 -6.81 -0.53
N ILE A 244 -15.16 -6.29 -0.93
CA ILE A 244 -15.35 -4.86 -1.18
C ILE A 244 -16.18 -4.32 -0.01
N SER A 245 -15.64 -3.34 0.71
CA SER A 245 -16.32 -2.66 1.81
C SER A 245 -16.77 -1.27 1.40
N MET A 246 -17.79 -0.74 2.07
CA MET A 246 -18.25 0.62 1.80
C MET A 246 -17.27 1.68 2.32
N TYR A 247 -16.68 1.46 3.49
CA TYR A 247 -15.74 2.39 4.12
C TYR A 247 -14.55 1.68 4.74
N HIS A 248 -13.53 2.48 5.03
CA HIS A 248 -12.20 2.04 5.44
C HIS A 248 -12.24 1.05 6.62
N ASP A 249 -12.80 1.43 7.77
CA ASP A 249 -12.68 0.64 9.00
C ASP A 249 -13.59 -0.59 9.00
N GLN A 250 -14.64 -0.63 8.17
CA GLN A 250 -15.55 -1.77 8.04
C GLN A 250 -14.79 -3.08 7.76
N ALA A 251 -13.76 -3.02 6.97
CA ALA A 251 -13.00 -4.21 6.58
C ALA A 251 -11.52 -4.18 7.00
N LEU A 252 -10.92 -2.99 7.25
CA LEU A 252 -9.52 -2.92 7.64
C LEU A 252 -9.29 -3.37 9.08
N ILE A 253 -10.26 -3.19 9.98
CA ILE A 253 -10.18 -3.72 11.34
C ILE A 253 -10.05 -5.25 11.31
N PRO A 254 -11.03 -6.02 10.77
CA PRO A 254 -10.90 -7.47 10.68
C PRO A 254 -9.70 -7.90 9.79
N PHE A 255 -9.37 -7.15 8.75
CA PHE A 255 -8.20 -7.44 7.93
C PHE A 255 -6.91 -7.44 8.74
N LYS A 256 -6.64 -6.39 9.51
CA LYS A 256 -5.41 -6.27 10.30
C LYS A 256 -5.32 -7.28 11.44
N ILE A 257 -6.46 -7.65 12.03
CA ILE A 257 -6.51 -8.66 13.09
C ILE A 257 -6.19 -10.06 12.51
N LEU A 258 -6.69 -10.38 11.33
CA LEU A 258 -6.63 -11.73 10.76
C LEU A 258 -5.45 -11.95 9.80
N ASN A 259 -4.83 -10.91 9.22
CA ASN A 259 -3.73 -11.01 8.26
C ASN A 259 -2.47 -10.33 8.79
N GLN A 260 -1.63 -11.07 9.50
CA GLN A 260 -0.37 -10.55 10.06
C GLN A 260 0.62 -10.09 8.97
N LYS A 261 0.64 -10.79 7.83
CA LYS A 261 1.48 -10.46 6.66
C LYS A 261 0.77 -9.54 5.65
N GLY A 262 -0.25 -8.83 6.12
CA GLY A 262 -1.01 -7.93 5.25
C GLY A 262 -0.16 -6.79 4.68
N ILE A 263 -0.36 -6.47 3.41
CA ILE A 263 0.30 -5.37 2.71
C ILE A 263 -0.72 -4.51 1.97
N ASN A 264 -0.34 -3.28 1.68
CA ASN A 264 -1.13 -2.39 0.83
C ASN A 264 -0.56 -2.38 -0.59
N ILE A 265 -1.39 -2.71 -1.57
CA ILE A 265 -1.09 -2.60 -3.00
C ILE A 265 -1.90 -1.43 -3.55
N THR A 266 -1.24 -0.47 -4.19
CA THR A 266 -1.95 0.55 -4.96
C THR A 266 -2.20 0.03 -6.37
N ILE A 267 -3.45 -0.26 -6.69
CA ILE A 267 -3.87 -0.65 -8.05
C ILE A 267 -4.35 0.58 -8.84
N GLY A 268 -4.17 0.56 -10.18
CA GLY A 268 -4.46 1.69 -11.07
C GLY A 268 -3.23 2.32 -11.71
N LEU A 269 -2.04 2.15 -11.13
CA LEU A 269 -0.76 2.61 -11.70
C LEU A 269 -0.28 1.70 -12.85
N ASN A 270 0.73 2.15 -13.59
CA ASN A 270 1.37 1.38 -14.66
C ASN A 270 2.47 0.43 -14.16
N TYR A 271 2.70 0.38 -12.88
CA TYR A 271 3.62 -0.50 -12.15
C TYR A 271 2.96 -0.90 -10.83
N ARG A 272 3.48 -1.91 -10.18
CA ARG A 272 2.98 -2.38 -8.90
C ARG A 272 3.63 -1.59 -7.76
N ARG A 273 2.82 -0.79 -7.04
CA ARG A 273 3.28 -0.12 -5.82
C ARG A 273 2.81 -0.88 -4.60
N LEU A 274 3.76 -1.20 -3.73
CA LEU A 274 3.57 -1.97 -2.49
C LEU A 274 3.94 -1.10 -1.29
N SER A 275 3.27 -1.33 -0.17
CA SER A 275 3.60 -0.66 1.08
C SER A 275 3.29 -1.58 2.26
N PRO A 276 4.18 -1.68 3.26
CA PRO A 276 3.85 -2.38 4.49
C PRO A 276 2.68 -1.71 5.21
N ALA A 277 1.95 -2.51 5.98
CA ALA A 277 0.70 -2.09 6.63
C ALA A 277 0.90 -1.41 8.00
N HIS A 278 2.08 -0.79 8.22
CA HIS A 278 2.42 -0.04 9.44
C HIS A 278 2.68 1.45 9.15
N GLY A 279 2.71 2.27 10.21
CA GLY A 279 3.08 3.68 10.16
C GLY A 279 4.56 3.93 10.45
N THR A 280 4.92 5.18 10.76
CA THR A 280 6.30 5.58 11.12
C THR A 280 6.76 5.05 12.48
N ALA A 281 5.84 4.71 13.37
CA ALA A 281 6.08 4.14 14.70
C ALA A 281 7.21 4.86 15.48
N ASN A 282 7.06 6.17 15.62
CA ASN A 282 8.10 7.05 16.22
C ASN A 282 8.42 6.71 17.67
N ASP A 283 7.50 6.07 18.39
CA ASP A 283 7.62 5.62 19.77
C ASP A 283 8.64 4.50 19.96
N ILE A 284 8.87 3.69 18.92
CA ILE A 284 9.81 2.56 18.96
C ILE A 284 11.05 2.76 18.06
N LYS A 285 11.21 3.93 17.42
CA LYS A 285 12.38 4.20 16.56
C LYS A 285 13.70 4.06 17.33
N PHE A 286 14.73 3.51 16.67
CA PHE A 286 16.07 3.24 17.19
C PHE A 286 16.13 2.19 18.32
N LYS A 287 15.03 1.55 18.68
CA LYS A 287 14.99 0.52 19.74
C LYS A 287 15.30 -0.89 19.24
N ASN A 288 15.43 -1.09 17.95
CA ASN A 288 15.68 -2.37 17.29
C ASN A 288 14.63 -3.45 17.59
N ILE A 289 13.36 -3.05 17.81
CA ILE A 289 12.22 -3.92 18.09
C ILE A 289 11.15 -3.91 16.99
N ALA A 290 11.40 -3.19 15.88
CA ALA A 290 10.45 -3.09 14.80
C ALA A 290 10.15 -4.45 14.16
N ASP A 291 8.86 -4.72 13.91
CA ASP A 291 8.40 -5.91 13.19
C ASP A 291 8.63 -5.74 11.68
N ILE A 292 9.31 -6.74 11.09
CA ILE A 292 9.67 -6.76 9.67
C ILE A 292 8.68 -7.53 8.79
N THR A 293 7.69 -8.17 9.38
CA THR A 293 6.82 -9.16 8.72
C THR A 293 6.12 -8.60 7.48
N SER A 294 5.47 -7.45 7.62
CA SER A 294 4.76 -6.81 6.50
C SER A 294 5.71 -6.29 5.41
N TYR A 295 6.91 -5.81 5.78
CA TYR A 295 7.92 -5.40 4.81
C TYR A 295 8.46 -6.62 4.03
N LEU A 296 8.79 -7.71 4.70
CA LEU A 296 9.18 -8.96 4.03
C LEU A 296 8.12 -9.42 3.05
N ALA A 297 6.85 -9.37 3.44
CA ALA A 297 5.73 -9.71 2.54
C ALA A 297 5.69 -8.81 1.30
N CYS A 298 5.96 -7.50 1.42
CA CYS A 298 6.11 -6.59 0.27
C CYS A 298 7.27 -7.00 -0.64
N MET A 299 8.38 -7.41 -0.06
CA MET A 299 9.59 -7.73 -0.83
C MET A 299 9.48 -9.08 -1.54
N GLU A 300 8.83 -10.06 -0.94
CA GLU A 300 8.69 -11.42 -1.48
C GLU A 300 7.56 -11.56 -2.50
N LEU A 301 6.56 -10.65 -2.51
CA LEU A 301 5.49 -10.63 -3.51
C LEU A 301 6.04 -10.32 -4.90
#